data_5d25ae3bd5da9d23043c3dda83d4024a
#
_entry.id   5d25ae3bd5da9d23043c3dda83d4024a
#
_cell.length_a   1.000
_cell.length_b   1.000
_cell.length_c   1.000
_cell.angle_alpha   90.00
_cell.angle_beta   90.00
_cell.angle_gamma   90.00
#
_symmetry.space_group_name_H-M   'P 1'
#
loop_
_entity.id
_entity.type
_entity.pdbx_description
1 polymer ?
#
loop_
_entity_poly.entity_id
_entity_poly.type
_entity_poly.pdbx_seq_one_letter_code
_entity_poly.pdbx_strand_id
1 'polypeptide(L)'
;MDPVVFLGPSLDRAVAARTLDAEFLPPIVRGDIDALLARPHPPCVIGIVDGRFLDSLAVSPKEVLRAVDAGVPVYGSSSMGALRAAECAPFGVTGVGRIYDAYASGAVDADDEVAIVYDPDTLCATSEPLINLRFAIEDGVAEGEFDAAVGERFLAVAKSLHFPDRTVANVLRGLAAEGLAAETGTVAETAAERDRIAAYFADRAPDTKAKDALALLRALRDHIAAAGAPAPPEPTVTKAPEKTPDSGRATATDSDTVTHTPPGRFERARS
;
A
#
# COMPACT_ATOMS: atom_id res chain seq x y z
N MET A 1 16.17 -14.68 -12.69
CA MET A 1 15.89 -13.26 -12.39
C MET A 1 15.37 -13.22 -10.96
N ASP A 2 16.01 -12.45 -10.11
CA ASP A 2 15.72 -12.45 -8.67
C ASP A 2 14.76 -11.30 -8.32
N PRO A 3 13.88 -11.47 -7.34
CA PRO A 3 13.07 -10.38 -6.84
C PRO A 3 13.94 -9.34 -6.13
N VAL A 4 13.56 -8.06 -6.24
CA VAL A 4 14.21 -6.96 -5.55
C VAL A 4 13.24 -6.28 -4.61
N VAL A 5 13.65 -6.00 -3.37
CA VAL A 5 12.82 -5.33 -2.37
C VAL A 5 13.58 -4.15 -1.75
N PHE A 6 13.00 -2.96 -1.83
CA PHE A 6 13.49 -1.77 -1.13
C PHE A 6 12.97 -1.76 0.31
N LEU A 7 13.89 -1.92 1.26
CA LEU A 7 13.59 -2.13 2.66
C LEU A 7 14.50 -1.28 3.56
N GLY A 8 13.92 -0.72 4.58
CA GLY A 8 14.60 0.09 5.60
C GLY A 8 14.01 -0.15 6.99
N PRO A 9 13.64 0.92 7.72
CA PRO A 9 13.24 0.83 9.12
C PRO A 9 11.91 0.11 9.37
N SER A 10 11.08 -0.13 8.34
CA SER A 10 9.76 -0.75 8.53
C SER A 10 9.81 -2.23 8.93
N LEU A 11 10.90 -2.94 8.61
CA LEU A 11 11.04 -4.35 8.97
C LEU A 11 12.52 -4.75 9.07
N ASP A 12 12.85 -5.49 10.11
CA ASP A 12 14.19 -6.06 10.26
C ASP A 12 14.59 -6.94 9.07
N ARG A 13 15.80 -6.71 8.53
CA ARG A 13 16.29 -7.39 7.33
C ARG A 13 16.43 -8.92 7.51
N ALA A 14 16.78 -9.40 8.71
CA ALA A 14 16.89 -10.82 8.96
C ALA A 14 15.50 -11.48 9.00
N VAL A 15 14.48 -10.77 9.46
CA VAL A 15 13.08 -11.22 9.38
C VAL A 15 12.63 -11.28 7.92
N ALA A 16 12.93 -10.25 7.14
CA ALA A 16 12.60 -10.20 5.71
C ALA A 16 13.25 -11.35 4.93
N ALA A 17 14.55 -11.60 5.13
CA ALA A 17 15.30 -12.66 4.46
C ALA A 17 14.80 -14.08 4.80
N ARG A 18 14.23 -14.28 5.99
CA ARG A 18 13.55 -15.55 6.33
C ARG A 18 12.20 -15.73 5.64
N THR A 19 11.57 -14.63 5.19
CA THR A 19 10.23 -14.65 4.59
C THR A 19 10.30 -14.81 3.07
N LEU A 20 11.25 -14.16 2.42
CA LEU A 20 11.45 -14.16 0.97
C LEU A 20 12.93 -14.18 0.65
N ASP A 21 13.35 -15.07 -0.26
CA ASP A 21 14.68 -15.00 -0.89
C ASP A 21 14.65 -13.94 -2.00
N ALA A 22 15.31 -12.80 -1.71
CA ALA A 22 15.29 -11.61 -2.56
C ALA A 22 16.56 -10.77 -2.37
N GLU A 23 16.90 -9.95 -3.35
CA GLU A 23 17.86 -8.87 -3.17
C GLU A 23 17.19 -7.74 -2.39
N PHE A 24 17.62 -7.49 -1.14
CA PHE A 24 17.15 -6.39 -0.34
C PHE A 24 18.05 -5.17 -0.52
N LEU A 25 17.48 -4.09 -1.04
CA LEU A 25 18.14 -2.80 -1.24
C LEU A 25 17.72 -1.80 -0.13
N PRO A 26 18.51 -0.74 0.12
CA PRO A 26 18.14 0.35 1.02
C PRO A 26 16.83 1.01 0.62
N PRO A 27 16.24 1.90 1.50
CA PRO A 27 15.07 2.69 1.16
C PRO A 27 15.20 3.40 -0.19
N ILE A 28 14.19 3.24 -1.05
CA ILE A 28 14.22 3.67 -2.45
C ILE A 28 14.38 5.19 -2.57
N VAL A 29 15.20 5.62 -3.52
CA VAL A 29 15.36 7.01 -3.95
C VAL A 29 15.11 7.14 -5.45
N ARG A 30 15.04 8.38 -5.93
CA ARG A 30 14.91 8.68 -7.36
C ARG A 30 16.12 8.14 -8.14
N GLY A 31 15.85 7.44 -9.25
CA GLY A 31 16.85 6.82 -10.11
C GLY A 31 17.07 5.33 -9.86
N ASP A 32 16.64 4.80 -8.72
CA ASP A 32 16.85 3.39 -8.39
C ASP A 32 16.08 2.44 -9.32
N ILE A 33 14.84 2.76 -9.67
CA ILE A 33 14.07 1.96 -10.63
C ILE A 33 14.75 1.96 -11.99
N ASP A 34 15.20 3.13 -12.48
CA ASP A 34 15.90 3.24 -13.76
C ASP A 34 17.20 2.43 -13.74
N ALA A 35 17.93 2.44 -12.63
CA ALA A 35 19.13 1.64 -12.45
C ALA A 35 18.83 0.13 -12.47
N LEU A 36 17.73 -0.31 -11.86
CA LEU A 36 17.29 -1.71 -11.92
C LEU A 36 16.94 -2.14 -13.35
N LEU A 37 16.20 -1.30 -14.07
CA LEU A 37 15.79 -1.59 -15.44
C LEU A 37 16.95 -1.59 -16.45
N ALA A 38 18.03 -0.85 -16.15
CA ALA A 38 19.24 -0.81 -16.97
C ALA A 38 20.17 -2.03 -16.74
N ARG A 39 19.89 -2.90 -15.77
CA ARG A 39 20.68 -4.11 -15.53
C ARG A 39 20.61 -5.08 -16.73
N PRO A 40 21.66 -5.86 -17.04
CA PRO A 40 21.61 -6.92 -18.06
C PRO A 40 20.48 -7.94 -17.81
N HIS A 41 20.14 -8.14 -16.53
CA HIS A 41 19.02 -8.98 -16.07
C HIS A 41 18.19 -8.16 -15.09
N PRO A 42 17.16 -7.46 -15.55
CA PRO A 42 16.22 -6.77 -14.69
C PRO A 42 15.53 -7.73 -13.69
N PRO A 43 15.05 -7.25 -12.54
CA PRO A 43 14.35 -8.10 -11.57
C PRO A 43 13.08 -8.70 -12.16
N CYS A 44 12.66 -9.87 -11.66
CA CYS A 44 11.39 -10.47 -12.06
C CYS A 44 10.18 -9.77 -11.42
N VAL A 45 10.37 -9.10 -10.29
CA VAL A 45 9.38 -8.30 -9.57
C VAL A 45 10.07 -7.31 -8.66
N ILE A 46 9.48 -6.15 -8.42
CA ILE A 46 9.96 -5.12 -7.50
C ILE A 46 8.97 -4.95 -6.35
N GLY A 47 9.46 -5.05 -5.11
CA GLY A 47 8.75 -4.67 -3.89
C GLY A 47 9.26 -3.34 -3.36
N ILE A 48 8.36 -2.42 -3.03
CA ILE A 48 8.70 -1.15 -2.40
C ILE A 48 8.04 -1.13 -1.03
N VAL A 49 8.86 -1.13 0.03
CA VAL A 49 8.43 -0.95 1.42
C VAL A 49 8.79 0.48 1.85
N ASP A 50 10.08 0.77 1.95
CA ASP A 50 10.60 2.04 2.44
C ASP A 50 11.21 2.88 1.32
N GLY A 51 11.08 4.20 1.47
CA GLY A 51 11.73 5.20 0.62
C GLY A 51 12.22 6.37 1.46
N ARG A 52 13.14 7.15 0.89
CA ARG A 52 13.69 8.33 1.56
C ARG A 52 12.88 9.58 1.22
N PHE A 53 12.71 10.43 2.25
CA PHE A 53 12.15 11.77 2.15
C PHE A 53 13.20 12.80 2.54
N LEU A 54 13.05 14.04 2.14
CA LEU A 54 13.74 15.24 2.58
C LEU A 54 15.22 15.35 2.20
N ASP A 55 16.06 14.39 2.55
CA ASP A 55 17.52 14.42 2.33
C ASP A 55 17.92 13.90 0.94
N SER A 56 16.98 13.30 0.22
CA SER A 56 17.13 12.81 -1.14
C SER A 56 15.84 13.04 -1.93
N LEU A 57 15.93 12.99 -3.26
CA LEU A 57 14.74 13.05 -4.09
C LEU A 57 13.98 11.74 -3.97
N ALA A 58 12.73 11.82 -3.51
CA ALA A 58 11.84 10.67 -3.42
C ALA A 58 11.59 10.04 -4.79
N VAL A 59 11.44 8.71 -4.84
CA VAL A 59 11.00 8.00 -6.04
C VAL A 59 9.68 8.61 -6.54
N SER A 60 9.60 8.88 -7.83
CA SER A 60 8.40 9.49 -8.43
C SER A 60 7.43 8.42 -8.95
N PRO A 61 6.11 8.72 -9.00
CA PRO A 61 5.13 7.83 -9.67
C PRO A 61 5.53 7.48 -11.11
N LYS A 62 6.06 8.45 -11.86
CA LYS A 62 6.51 8.23 -13.25
C LYS A 62 7.61 7.18 -13.36
N GLU A 63 8.49 7.13 -12.37
CA GLU A 63 9.58 6.15 -12.33
C GLU A 63 9.05 4.75 -12.01
N VAL A 64 8.12 4.65 -11.06
CA VAL A 64 7.43 3.40 -10.76
C VAL A 64 6.69 2.86 -11.98
N LEU A 65 5.99 3.72 -12.73
CA LEU A 65 5.26 3.33 -13.93
C LEU A 65 6.18 2.86 -15.06
N ARG A 66 7.43 3.36 -15.15
CA ARG A 66 8.41 2.81 -16.12
C ARG A 66 8.73 1.34 -15.87
N ALA A 67 8.73 0.87 -14.63
CA ALA A 67 8.89 -0.56 -14.35
C ALA A 67 7.69 -1.36 -14.87
N VAL A 68 6.47 -0.86 -14.63
CA VAL A 68 5.25 -1.48 -15.14
C VAL A 68 5.24 -1.52 -16.68
N ASP A 69 5.59 -0.41 -17.33
CA ASP A 69 5.68 -0.31 -18.80
C ASP A 69 6.75 -1.24 -19.37
N ALA A 70 7.82 -1.51 -18.63
CA ALA A 70 8.86 -2.48 -18.98
C ALA A 70 8.45 -3.95 -18.73
N GLY A 71 7.23 -4.19 -18.25
CA GLY A 71 6.72 -5.53 -17.94
C GLY A 71 7.23 -6.11 -16.61
N VAL A 72 7.81 -5.29 -15.72
CA VAL A 72 8.25 -5.69 -14.40
C VAL A 72 7.15 -5.37 -13.39
N PRO A 73 6.50 -6.38 -12.77
CA PRO A 73 5.48 -6.15 -11.76
C PRO A 73 6.04 -5.38 -10.57
N VAL A 74 5.25 -4.42 -10.05
CA VAL A 74 5.61 -3.61 -8.88
C VAL A 74 4.56 -3.78 -7.80
N TYR A 75 5.02 -4.03 -6.58
CA TYR A 75 4.22 -4.12 -5.36
C TYR A 75 4.67 -3.04 -4.38
N GLY A 76 3.72 -2.39 -3.72
CA GLY A 76 4.00 -1.38 -2.71
C GLY A 76 3.22 -1.58 -1.43
N SER A 77 3.82 -1.25 -0.28
CA SER A 77 3.23 -1.46 1.04
C SER A 77 3.89 -0.59 2.11
N SER A 78 3.31 -0.56 3.30
CA SER A 78 3.90 -0.10 4.55
C SER A 78 4.20 1.41 4.61
N SER A 79 5.24 1.88 3.93
CA SER A 79 5.74 3.26 4.00
C SER A 79 5.55 4.00 2.67
N MET A 80 6.63 4.54 2.11
CA MET A 80 6.65 5.13 0.76
C MET A 80 6.03 4.20 -0.27
N GLY A 81 6.20 2.90 -0.11
CA GLY A 81 5.63 1.89 -0.99
C GLY A 81 4.10 1.90 -1.02
N ALA A 82 3.44 2.06 0.13
CA ALA A 82 1.99 2.15 0.22
C ALA A 82 1.46 3.39 -0.51
N LEU A 83 2.11 4.55 -0.29
CA LEU A 83 1.77 5.81 -0.95
C LEU A 83 1.93 5.71 -2.47
N ARG A 84 3.08 5.21 -2.95
CA ARG A 84 3.33 5.04 -4.39
C ARG A 84 2.40 4.02 -5.03
N ALA A 85 2.04 2.95 -4.29
CA ALA A 85 1.06 1.99 -4.77
C ALA A 85 -0.33 2.63 -4.91
N ALA A 86 -0.79 3.42 -3.95
CA ALA A 86 -2.08 4.09 -4.04
C ALA A 86 -2.16 5.06 -5.23
N GLU A 87 -1.09 5.84 -5.48
CA GLU A 87 -1.01 6.74 -6.63
C GLU A 87 -0.97 6.01 -7.98
N CYS A 88 -0.38 4.81 -8.02
CA CYS A 88 -0.11 4.06 -9.26
C CYS A 88 -1.00 2.83 -9.44
N ALA A 89 -1.89 2.50 -8.51
CA ALA A 89 -2.80 1.35 -8.63
C ALA A 89 -3.63 1.34 -9.92
N PRO A 90 -4.18 2.48 -10.40
CA PRO A 90 -4.93 2.52 -11.67
C PRO A 90 -4.10 2.10 -12.89
N PHE A 91 -2.79 2.06 -12.76
CA PHE A 91 -1.84 1.76 -13.83
C PHE A 91 -1.15 0.40 -13.66
N GLY A 92 -1.60 -0.44 -12.72
CA GLY A 92 -1.15 -1.83 -12.59
C GLY A 92 -0.13 -2.07 -11.47
N VAL A 93 0.13 -1.11 -10.58
CA VAL A 93 0.88 -1.35 -9.35
C VAL A 93 -0.01 -2.02 -8.33
N THR A 94 0.48 -3.06 -7.67
CA THR A 94 -0.27 -3.79 -6.64
C THR A 94 0.05 -3.24 -5.26
N GLY A 95 -0.97 -2.73 -4.58
CA GLY A 95 -0.85 -2.32 -3.18
C GLY A 95 -1.18 -3.44 -2.22
N VAL A 96 -0.51 -3.47 -1.06
CA VAL A 96 -0.69 -4.50 -0.03
C VAL A 96 -0.71 -3.89 1.35
N GLY A 97 -1.70 -4.27 2.17
CA GLY A 97 -1.76 -3.97 3.59
C GLY A 97 -2.67 -2.81 3.96
N ARG A 98 -2.89 -2.68 5.28
CA ARG A 98 -3.83 -1.71 5.88
C ARG A 98 -3.47 -0.26 5.55
N ILE A 99 -2.17 0.04 5.49
CA ILE A 99 -1.69 1.40 5.16
C ILE A 99 -2.00 1.74 3.70
N TYR A 100 -1.77 0.81 2.77
CA TYR A 100 -2.18 0.99 1.39
C TYR A 100 -3.69 1.21 1.27
N ASP A 101 -4.51 0.39 1.94
CA ASP A 101 -5.97 0.50 1.92
C ASP A 101 -6.44 1.88 2.43
N ALA A 102 -5.78 2.42 3.45
CA ALA A 102 -6.07 3.75 3.99
C ALA A 102 -5.79 4.87 2.97
N TYR A 103 -4.68 4.82 2.25
CA TYR A 103 -4.39 5.77 1.16
C TYR A 103 -5.32 5.58 -0.03
N ALA A 104 -5.55 4.34 -0.47
CA ALA A 104 -6.39 4.04 -1.62
C ALA A 104 -7.86 4.42 -1.42
N SER A 105 -8.36 4.33 -0.19
CA SER A 105 -9.72 4.78 0.17
C SER A 105 -9.83 6.28 0.43
N GLY A 106 -8.72 7.01 0.55
CA GLY A 106 -8.69 8.43 0.95
C GLY A 106 -8.95 8.66 2.44
N ALA A 107 -8.93 7.63 3.28
CA ALA A 107 -8.99 7.77 4.74
C ALA A 107 -7.74 8.50 5.29
N VAL A 108 -6.63 8.39 4.58
CA VAL A 108 -5.37 9.08 4.80
C VAL A 108 -4.90 9.67 3.47
N ASP A 109 -4.40 10.91 3.49
CA ASP A 109 -3.96 11.64 2.29
C ASP A 109 -2.59 12.32 2.44
N ALA A 110 -2.10 12.50 3.68
CA ALA A 110 -0.87 13.22 3.94
C ALA A 110 0.38 12.33 3.85
N ASP A 111 1.41 12.80 3.15
CA ASP A 111 2.67 12.08 2.98
C ASP A 111 3.41 11.85 4.31
N ASP A 112 3.24 12.76 5.29
CA ASP A 112 3.91 12.69 6.58
C ASP A 112 3.31 11.66 7.54
N GLU A 113 2.19 11.04 7.19
CA GLU A 113 1.60 9.93 7.98
C GLU A 113 2.58 8.75 8.11
N VAL A 114 3.35 8.45 7.07
CA VAL A 114 4.34 7.37 7.05
C VAL A 114 5.76 7.83 7.36
N ALA A 115 5.99 9.15 7.50
CA ALA A 115 7.32 9.72 7.71
C ALA A 115 7.85 9.43 9.11
N ILE A 116 9.15 9.09 9.17
CA ILE A 116 9.90 8.89 10.41
C ILE A 116 11.32 9.43 10.27
N VAL A 117 11.99 9.66 11.40
CA VAL A 117 13.44 9.78 11.48
C VAL A 117 14.00 8.44 11.97
N TYR A 118 15.10 8.01 11.38
CA TYR A 118 15.81 6.80 11.78
C TYR A 118 17.32 7.02 11.68
N ASP A 119 18.07 6.27 12.45
CA ASP A 119 19.52 6.23 12.38
C ASP A 119 19.97 5.54 11.09
N PRO A 120 20.74 6.17 10.20
CA PRO A 120 21.07 5.62 8.89
C PRO A 120 21.98 4.38 8.95
N ASP A 121 22.74 4.18 10.02
CA ASP A 121 23.66 3.06 10.16
C ASP A 121 22.97 1.82 10.72
N THR A 122 22.04 2.02 11.68
CA THR A 122 21.35 0.94 12.37
C THR A 122 19.94 0.69 11.83
N LEU A 123 19.38 1.63 11.06
CA LEU A 123 17.98 1.69 10.61
C LEU A 123 16.96 1.72 11.76
N CYS A 124 17.42 2.00 13.00
CA CYS A 124 16.53 2.15 14.15
C CYS A 124 15.74 3.45 14.07
N ALA A 125 14.41 3.36 14.15
CA ALA A 125 13.53 4.52 14.19
C ALA A 125 13.76 5.32 15.48
N THR A 126 13.83 6.64 15.37
CA THR A 126 13.93 7.59 16.49
C THR A 126 12.68 8.43 16.68
N SER A 127 11.73 8.32 15.75
CA SER A 127 10.38 8.89 15.85
C SER A 127 9.32 7.89 15.38
N GLU A 128 8.05 8.14 15.71
CA GLU A 128 6.93 7.28 15.35
C GLU A 128 6.22 7.81 14.10
N PRO A 129 5.88 6.95 13.11
CA PRO A 129 5.02 7.36 12.01
C PRO A 129 3.60 7.55 12.52
N LEU A 130 2.93 8.62 12.10
CA LEU A 130 1.56 8.93 12.56
C LEU A 130 0.60 7.77 12.26
N ILE A 131 0.78 7.11 11.13
CA ILE A 131 -0.05 5.98 10.72
C ILE A 131 0.00 4.79 11.70
N ASN A 132 1.16 4.47 12.28
CA ASN A 132 1.26 3.43 13.31
C ASN A 132 0.53 3.85 14.59
N LEU A 133 0.68 5.12 15.00
CA LEU A 133 -0.04 5.65 16.16
C LEU A 133 -1.55 5.62 15.93
N ARG A 134 -2.01 6.00 14.73
CA ARG A 134 -3.42 5.96 14.33
C ARG A 134 -4.00 4.57 14.47
N PHE A 135 -3.40 3.58 13.84
CA PHE A 135 -3.91 2.20 13.87
C PHE A 135 -3.78 1.55 15.25
N ALA A 136 -2.73 1.87 16.00
CA ALA A 136 -2.62 1.41 17.38
C ALA A 136 -3.74 1.98 18.27
N ILE A 137 -4.08 3.27 18.09
CA ILE A 137 -5.20 3.89 18.82
C ILE A 137 -6.55 3.29 18.38
N GLU A 138 -6.79 3.12 17.08
CA GLU A 138 -8.01 2.49 16.58
C GLU A 138 -8.19 1.06 17.15
N ASP A 139 -7.13 0.27 17.13
CA ASP A 139 -7.14 -1.10 17.65
C ASP A 139 -7.36 -1.09 19.17
N GLY A 140 -6.67 -0.21 19.91
CA GLY A 140 -6.84 -0.08 21.37
C GLY A 140 -8.24 0.37 21.79
N VAL A 141 -8.87 1.27 21.03
CA VAL A 141 -10.28 1.66 21.26
C VAL A 141 -11.21 0.48 20.98
N ALA A 142 -10.99 -0.25 19.88
CA ALA A 142 -11.79 -1.43 19.53
C ALA A 142 -11.67 -2.56 20.57
N GLU A 143 -10.51 -2.70 21.19
CA GLU A 143 -10.23 -3.67 22.26
C GLU A 143 -10.73 -3.20 23.65
N GLY A 144 -11.19 -1.95 23.76
CA GLY A 144 -11.68 -1.37 25.01
C GLY A 144 -10.58 -0.98 26.00
N GLU A 145 -9.35 -0.77 25.52
CA GLU A 145 -8.20 -0.36 26.35
C GLU A 145 -8.32 1.09 26.82
N PHE A 146 -8.91 1.95 25.99
CA PHE A 146 -9.22 3.34 26.30
C PHE A 146 -10.40 3.86 25.47
N ASP A 147 -11.03 4.93 25.94
CA ASP A 147 -12.20 5.51 25.28
C ASP A 147 -11.82 6.21 23.96
N ALA A 148 -12.77 6.25 23.01
CA ALA A 148 -12.59 6.89 21.71
C ALA A 148 -12.17 8.37 21.84
N ALA A 149 -12.78 9.12 22.77
CA ALA A 149 -12.43 10.52 23.02
C ALA A 149 -10.98 10.72 23.47
N VAL A 150 -10.43 9.76 24.24
CA VAL A 150 -9.02 9.76 24.64
C VAL A 150 -8.13 9.49 23.43
N GLY A 151 -8.53 8.52 22.60
CA GLY A 151 -7.83 8.20 21.36
C GLY A 151 -7.80 9.38 20.38
N GLU A 152 -8.91 10.07 20.18
CA GLU A 152 -9.01 11.27 19.33
C GLU A 152 -8.07 12.39 19.81
N ARG A 153 -8.04 12.66 21.12
CA ARG A 153 -7.12 13.65 21.71
C ARG A 153 -5.65 13.25 21.49
N PHE A 154 -5.32 11.97 21.70
CA PHE A 154 -3.97 11.46 21.46
C PHE A 154 -3.54 11.70 20.02
N LEU A 155 -4.39 11.37 19.06
CA LEU A 155 -4.08 11.56 17.64
C LEU A 155 -4.01 13.03 17.24
N ALA A 156 -4.82 13.90 17.83
CA ALA A 156 -4.75 15.35 17.59
C ALA A 156 -3.40 15.92 18.05
N VAL A 157 -2.93 15.54 19.24
CA VAL A 157 -1.60 15.93 19.74
C VAL A 157 -0.51 15.33 18.85
N ALA A 158 -0.58 14.05 18.51
CA ALA A 158 0.41 13.38 17.65
C ALA A 158 0.52 14.05 16.29
N LYS A 159 -0.60 14.47 15.69
CA LYS A 159 -0.64 15.18 14.42
C LYS A 159 -0.10 16.60 14.49
N SER A 160 -0.22 17.26 15.64
CA SER A 160 0.32 18.61 15.85
C SER A 160 1.86 18.62 15.94
N LEU A 161 2.48 17.49 16.26
CA LEU A 161 3.94 17.39 16.35
C LEU A 161 4.56 17.24 14.96
N HIS A 162 5.68 17.95 14.74
CA HIS A 162 6.52 17.69 13.58
C HIS A 162 7.08 16.26 13.65
N PHE A 163 7.10 15.53 12.52
CA PHE A 163 7.40 14.09 12.53
C PHE A 163 8.71 13.67 13.21
N PRO A 164 9.81 14.46 13.23
CA PRO A 164 11.01 14.12 14.01
C PRO A 164 10.79 14.12 15.52
N ASP A 165 9.85 14.94 16.00
CA ASP A 165 9.52 15.06 17.43
C ASP A 165 8.39 14.12 17.86
N ARG A 166 7.81 13.40 16.91
CA ARG A 166 6.66 12.51 17.13
C ARG A 166 7.13 11.22 17.79
N THR A 167 7.07 11.17 19.10
CA THR A 167 7.28 9.99 19.92
C THR A 167 6.10 9.82 20.88
N VAL A 168 5.79 8.59 21.30
CA VAL A 168 4.73 8.33 22.31
C VAL A 168 4.94 9.20 23.53
N ALA A 169 6.18 9.32 24.02
CA ALA A 169 6.52 10.15 25.19
C ALA A 169 6.17 11.62 24.98
N ASN A 170 6.44 12.19 23.79
CA ASN A 170 6.13 13.59 23.50
C ASN A 170 4.62 13.80 23.35
N VAL A 171 3.90 12.86 22.76
CA VAL A 171 2.43 12.92 22.65
C VAL A 171 1.80 12.87 24.04
N LEU A 172 2.24 11.98 24.92
CA LEU A 172 1.75 11.89 26.31
C LEU A 172 2.06 13.16 27.12
N ARG A 173 3.19 13.81 26.84
CA ARG A 173 3.53 15.12 27.45
C ARG A 173 2.60 16.22 26.95
N GLY A 174 2.28 16.25 25.65
CA GLY A 174 1.31 17.17 25.06
C GLY A 174 -0.08 17.01 25.67
N LEU A 175 -0.57 15.77 25.81
CA LEU A 175 -1.84 15.46 26.47
C LEU A 175 -1.87 15.96 27.92
N ALA A 176 -0.74 15.82 28.66
CA ALA A 176 -0.65 16.34 30.01
C ALA A 176 -0.78 17.87 30.06
N ALA A 177 -0.17 18.59 29.12
CA ALA A 177 -0.26 20.04 29.04
C ALA A 177 -1.68 20.51 28.68
N GLU A 178 -2.37 19.83 27.78
CA GLU A 178 -3.77 20.11 27.45
C GLU A 178 -4.71 19.85 28.64
N GLY A 179 -4.52 18.74 29.35
CA GLY A 179 -5.31 18.40 30.54
C GLY A 179 -5.17 19.40 31.68
N LEU A 180 -4.01 20.06 31.79
CA LEU A 180 -3.79 21.15 32.74
C LEU A 180 -4.46 22.47 32.32
N ALA A 181 -4.68 22.65 30.99
CA ALA A 181 -5.35 23.82 30.44
C ALA A 181 -6.87 23.69 30.40
N ALA A 182 -7.39 22.46 30.34
CA ALA A 182 -8.83 22.17 30.34
C ALA A 182 -9.28 21.98 31.80
N GLU A 183 -10.17 22.83 32.31
CA GLU A 183 -10.78 22.72 33.66
C GLU A 183 -11.72 21.49 33.82
N THR A 184 -11.65 20.53 32.88
CA THR A 184 -12.53 19.35 32.81
C THR A 184 -11.77 18.06 33.12
N GLY A 185 -11.99 17.50 34.27
CA GLY A 185 -11.41 16.24 34.73
C GLY A 185 -10.42 16.41 35.90
N THR A 186 -10.32 15.40 36.75
CA THR A 186 -9.32 15.41 37.84
C THR A 186 -7.94 15.10 37.26
N VAL A 187 -6.87 15.72 37.80
CA VAL A 187 -5.47 15.47 37.46
C VAL A 187 -5.12 13.96 37.57
N ALA A 188 -5.80 13.25 38.51
CA ALA A 188 -5.61 11.82 38.73
C ALA A 188 -6.18 10.95 37.59
N GLU A 189 -7.34 11.28 37.03
CA GLU A 189 -7.97 10.54 35.93
C GLU A 189 -7.12 10.67 34.66
N THR A 190 -6.65 11.88 34.33
CA THR A 190 -5.74 12.12 33.21
C THR A 190 -4.39 11.45 33.36
N ALA A 191 -3.88 11.27 34.58
CA ALA A 191 -2.65 10.52 34.82
C ALA A 191 -2.84 9.02 34.57
N ALA A 192 -3.93 8.43 35.11
CA ALA A 192 -4.24 7.02 34.93
C ALA A 192 -4.51 6.65 33.44
N GLU A 193 -5.14 7.54 32.67
CA GLU A 193 -5.31 7.37 31.21
C GLU A 193 -3.99 7.35 30.46
N ARG A 194 -3.09 8.30 30.76
CA ARG A 194 -1.76 8.35 30.15
C ARG A 194 -0.95 7.10 30.48
N ASP A 195 -0.99 6.63 31.71
CA ASP A 195 -0.27 5.42 32.12
C ASP A 195 -0.80 4.18 31.37
N ARG A 196 -2.11 4.07 31.15
CA ARG A 196 -2.72 3.01 30.32
C ARG A 196 -2.26 3.08 28.87
N ILE A 197 -2.27 4.26 28.25
CA ILE A 197 -1.79 4.43 26.88
C ILE A 197 -0.30 4.09 26.82
N ALA A 198 0.51 4.58 27.76
CA ALA A 198 1.94 4.27 27.78
C ALA A 198 2.20 2.76 27.88
N ALA A 199 1.49 2.05 28.74
CA ALA A 199 1.59 0.59 28.86
C ALA A 199 1.13 -0.13 27.59
N TYR A 200 0.05 0.33 26.95
CA TYR A 200 -0.42 -0.25 25.69
C TYR A 200 0.65 -0.13 24.60
N PHE A 201 1.23 1.06 24.41
CA PHE A 201 2.29 1.27 23.42
C PHE A 201 3.59 0.52 23.75
N ALA A 202 3.92 0.32 25.02
CA ALA A 202 5.10 -0.44 25.42
C ALA A 202 4.98 -1.94 25.14
N ASP A 203 3.80 -2.52 25.35
CA ASP A 203 3.65 -3.98 25.43
C ASP A 203 2.78 -4.59 24.31
N ARG A 204 1.83 -3.84 23.74
CA ARG A 204 0.75 -4.42 22.92
C ARG A 204 0.45 -3.71 21.61
N ALA A 205 0.82 -2.43 21.48
CA ALA A 205 0.52 -1.66 20.27
C ALA A 205 1.08 -2.35 19.02
N PRO A 206 0.27 -2.54 17.98
CA PRO A 206 0.74 -3.19 16.76
C PRO A 206 1.67 -2.28 15.97
N ASP A 207 2.76 -2.82 15.49
CA ASP A 207 3.55 -2.19 14.42
C ASP A 207 2.91 -2.53 13.06
N THR A 208 2.04 -1.64 12.58
CA THR A 208 1.33 -1.86 11.31
C THR A 208 2.26 -1.79 10.12
N LYS A 209 3.31 -0.95 10.16
CA LYS A 209 4.30 -0.90 9.09
C LYS A 209 5.03 -2.24 8.95
N ALA A 210 5.45 -2.85 10.05
CA ALA A 210 6.09 -4.16 10.02
C ALA A 210 5.13 -5.27 9.55
N LYS A 211 3.87 -5.25 10.00
CA LYS A 211 2.85 -6.21 9.55
C LYS A 211 2.61 -6.13 8.04
N ASP A 212 2.46 -4.92 7.52
CA ASP A 212 2.22 -4.66 6.10
C ASP A 212 3.44 -5.03 5.24
N ALA A 213 4.66 -4.71 5.70
CA ALA A 213 5.88 -5.13 5.02
C ALA A 213 5.98 -6.66 4.92
N LEU A 214 5.66 -7.40 5.99
CA LEU A 214 5.59 -8.85 5.96
C LEU A 214 4.51 -9.38 5.01
N ALA A 215 3.36 -8.72 4.94
CA ALA A 215 2.29 -9.07 4.01
C ALA A 215 2.75 -8.90 2.56
N LEU A 216 3.47 -7.82 2.24
CA LEU A 216 4.07 -7.61 0.92
C LEU A 216 5.04 -8.73 0.56
N LEU A 217 5.96 -9.12 1.45
CA LEU A 217 6.92 -10.19 1.16
C LEU A 217 6.23 -11.53 0.88
N ARG A 218 5.13 -11.83 1.59
CA ARG A 218 4.31 -13.02 1.32
C ARG A 218 3.62 -12.93 -0.04
N ALA A 219 3.04 -11.77 -0.38
CA ALA A 219 2.42 -11.54 -1.68
C ALA A 219 3.41 -11.69 -2.85
N LEU A 220 4.64 -11.18 -2.68
CA LEU A 220 5.72 -11.37 -3.66
C LEU A 220 6.10 -12.85 -3.82
N ARG A 221 6.26 -13.58 -2.72
CA ARG A 221 6.54 -15.01 -2.76
C ARG A 221 5.44 -15.78 -3.51
N ASP A 222 4.19 -15.49 -3.23
CA ASP A 222 3.04 -16.15 -3.85
C ASP A 222 2.95 -15.80 -5.34
N HIS A 223 3.26 -14.54 -5.72
CA HIS A 223 3.37 -14.12 -7.12
C HIS A 223 4.45 -14.90 -7.88
N ILE A 224 5.64 -15.02 -7.30
CA ILE A 224 6.78 -15.75 -7.90
C ILE A 224 6.43 -17.23 -8.06
N ALA A 225 5.81 -17.85 -7.04
CA ALA A 225 5.38 -19.23 -7.10
C ALA A 225 4.35 -19.47 -8.21
N ALA A 226 3.40 -18.55 -8.38
CA ALA A 226 2.39 -18.62 -9.43
C ALA A 226 3.00 -18.47 -10.83
N ALA A 227 3.98 -17.58 -11.00
CA ALA A 227 4.69 -17.39 -12.28
C ALA A 227 5.56 -18.60 -12.67
N GLY A 228 6.05 -19.37 -11.71
CA GLY A 228 6.83 -20.61 -11.93
C GLY A 228 5.97 -21.86 -12.08
N ALA A 229 4.66 -21.79 -11.85
CA ALA A 229 3.76 -22.93 -12.01
C ALA A 229 3.53 -23.27 -13.50
N PRO A 230 3.48 -24.57 -13.91
CA PRO A 230 3.13 -24.92 -15.27
C PRO A 230 1.71 -24.42 -15.59
N ALA A 231 1.54 -23.87 -16.79
CA ALA A 231 0.22 -23.41 -17.24
C ALA A 231 -0.82 -24.54 -17.09
N PRO A 232 -2.04 -24.24 -16.61
CA PRO A 232 -3.09 -25.24 -16.57
C PRO A 232 -3.31 -25.80 -17.99
N PRO A 233 -3.55 -27.12 -18.15
CA PRO A 233 -3.79 -27.70 -19.46
C PRO A 233 -4.95 -26.96 -20.14
N GLU A 234 -4.75 -26.58 -21.41
CA GLU A 234 -5.82 -25.95 -22.17
C GLU A 234 -7.07 -26.84 -22.12
N PRO A 235 -8.28 -26.27 -21.95
CA PRO A 235 -9.49 -27.04 -21.97
C PRO A 235 -9.58 -27.76 -23.31
N THR A 236 -9.57 -29.08 -23.29
CA THR A 236 -9.74 -29.90 -24.48
C THR A 236 -11.12 -29.60 -25.05
N VAL A 237 -11.14 -28.78 -26.12
CA VAL A 237 -12.37 -28.52 -26.86
C VAL A 237 -12.75 -29.83 -27.54
N THR A 238 -13.63 -30.58 -26.91
CA THR A 238 -14.26 -31.74 -27.50
C THR A 238 -15.11 -31.24 -28.68
N LYS A 239 -14.63 -31.45 -29.91
CA LYS A 239 -15.35 -31.14 -31.13
C LYS A 239 -16.68 -31.86 -31.08
N ALA A 240 -17.79 -31.11 -31.03
CA ALA A 240 -19.12 -31.67 -31.12
C ALA A 240 -19.26 -32.52 -32.43
N PRO A 241 -19.95 -33.62 -32.42
CA PRO A 241 -20.11 -34.45 -33.61
C PRO A 241 -20.81 -33.64 -34.71
N GLU A 242 -20.19 -33.66 -35.87
CA GLU A 242 -20.65 -33.02 -37.11
C GLU A 242 -22.01 -33.64 -37.49
N LYS A 243 -23.08 -32.84 -37.47
CA LYS A 243 -24.38 -33.26 -37.98
C LYS A 243 -24.27 -33.38 -39.48
N THR A 244 -24.46 -34.60 -40.01
CA THR A 244 -24.67 -34.89 -41.41
C THR A 244 -25.84 -34.07 -41.98
N PRO A 245 -25.71 -33.44 -43.15
CA PRO A 245 -26.82 -32.70 -43.75
C PRO A 245 -27.87 -33.67 -44.30
N ASP A 246 -29.10 -33.51 -43.78
CA ASP A 246 -30.28 -34.19 -44.35
C ASP A 246 -30.69 -33.49 -45.65
N SER A 247 -30.71 -34.29 -46.71
CA SER A 247 -31.10 -33.88 -48.05
C SER A 247 -32.64 -33.91 -48.17
N GLY A 248 -33.28 -32.74 -48.17
CA GLY A 248 -34.74 -32.63 -48.30
C GLY A 248 -35.23 -31.31 -48.86
N ARG A 249 -35.26 -31.28 -50.24
CA ARG A 249 -36.28 -30.68 -51.10
C ARG A 249 -36.71 -29.22 -50.97
N ALA A 250 -36.45 -28.50 -52.06
CA ALA A 250 -36.86 -27.13 -52.38
C ALA A 250 -38.41 -26.95 -52.45
N THR A 251 -38.90 -25.76 -52.05
CA THR A 251 -39.97 -25.02 -52.74
C THR A 251 -39.71 -23.51 -52.61
N ALA A 252 -39.76 -22.84 -53.77
CA ALA A 252 -39.68 -21.40 -53.94
C ALA A 252 -41.00 -20.74 -53.56
N THR A 253 -40.93 -19.48 -53.08
CA THR A 253 -41.80 -18.33 -53.52
C THR A 253 -41.30 -17.05 -52.78
N ASP A 254 -40.84 -16.14 -53.56
CA ASP A 254 -41.32 -14.77 -53.91
C ASP A 254 -41.21 -13.65 -52.83
N SER A 255 -40.41 -12.70 -53.24
CA SER A 255 -40.51 -11.22 -53.10
C SER A 255 -41.06 -10.59 -51.79
N ASP A 256 -40.23 -9.71 -51.18
CA ASP A 256 -40.59 -8.29 -51.19
C ASP A 256 -39.40 -7.41 -50.69
N THR A 257 -39.28 -6.32 -51.39
CA THR A 257 -38.36 -5.19 -51.32
C THR A 257 -38.69 -4.29 -50.10
N VAL A 258 -37.71 -3.97 -49.27
CA VAL A 258 -37.83 -2.77 -48.40
C VAL A 258 -36.49 -2.01 -48.35
N THR A 259 -36.59 -0.79 -48.66
CA THR A 259 -35.68 0.33 -48.87
C THR A 259 -34.79 0.67 -47.65
N HIS A 260 -33.52 0.96 -48.02
CA HIS A 260 -32.50 1.62 -47.18
C HIS A 260 -32.83 3.08 -46.90
N THR A 261 -32.66 3.52 -45.67
CA THR A 261 -32.49 4.94 -45.32
C THR A 261 -31.35 5.07 -44.28
N PRO A 262 -30.32 5.94 -44.51
CA PRO A 262 -29.18 6.09 -43.60
C PRO A 262 -29.46 7.14 -42.52
N PRO A 263 -28.86 7.04 -41.31
CA PRO A 263 -28.99 8.05 -40.28
C PRO A 263 -28.01 9.22 -40.44
N GLY A 264 -28.54 10.39 -40.09
CA GLY A 264 -27.93 11.69 -40.25
C GLY A 264 -26.78 11.98 -39.26
N ARG A 265 -25.95 12.90 -39.73
CA ARG A 265 -24.90 13.63 -39.02
C ARG A 265 -25.46 14.43 -37.86
N PHE A 266 -24.77 14.39 -36.71
CA PHE A 266 -24.91 15.43 -35.69
C PHE A 266 -23.69 16.36 -35.72
N GLU A 267 -24.04 17.62 -35.89
CA GLU A 267 -23.19 18.78 -35.95
C GLU A 267 -22.75 19.24 -34.57
N ARG A 268 -21.53 19.76 -34.46
CA ARG A 268 -20.95 20.38 -33.28
C ARG A 268 -21.58 21.75 -33.04
N ALA A 269 -22.00 22.05 -31.82
CA ALA A 269 -22.18 23.44 -31.37
C ALA A 269 -21.15 23.76 -30.29
N ARG A 270 -20.41 24.86 -30.53
CA ARG A 270 -19.56 25.56 -29.56
C ARG A 270 -20.43 26.55 -28.76
N SER A 271 -20.20 26.63 -27.49
CA SER A 271 -20.20 27.86 -26.68
C SER A 271 -19.39 27.61 -25.42
#